data_c143462cbba29410688bff73a9ff8179
#
_entry.id   c143462cbba29410688bff73a9ff8179
#
_cell.length_a   1.000
_cell.length_b   1.000
_cell.length_c   1.000
_cell.angle_alpha   90.00
_cell.angle_beta   90.00
_cell.angle_gamma   90.00
#
_symmetry.space_group_name_H-M   'P 1'
#
loop_
_entity.id
_entity.type
_entity.pdbx_description
1 polymer ?
#
loop_
_entity_poly.entity_id
_entity_poly.type
_entity_poly.pdbx_seq_one_letter_code
_entity_poly.pdbx_strand_id
1 'polypeptide(L)'
;MTDRSKNIENSEKLEKLGRRIENYENRIQKNKNRITRLNSKLDILLETTNAINSNKSTEELLEQYRNTVEHDLQIRRLVLFMQIEHIWSCALQYGVDGDYSDDIELFNQISNKNEVVYLRDQENKKLRNFDFLIPVSNDNKPLCFVLIGDIDDNEIRMSPSIKHRTFIQTLTNIIAVTIENKALFKRSLKQERIDTELQLAAEMQALMVGSGSQEYPLFEVATYYQPHQAIGGDFCDFIPLGKDEAFFCMADVSGKGVSAAFIMATIQAHLKALIEHTNWTLEGLVKQLNKKVNELSKGDRFVTVFFGYFHYPTRMLHYINAGHNPPFVITSGKAKFLEEGTVGIGMLPELPFINKGQLKLSRNALLVLSTDGVLELENEENEEFGSERLCELMIEKEPFLEKADDAISHIVHAMNLHRGNMPYFDDTALLCCRFK
;
A
#
# COMPACT_ATOMS: atom_id res chain seq x y z
N MET A 1 36.91 -83.48 45.17
CA MET A 1 37.20 -82.04 45.06
C MET A 1 36.56 -81.35 43.78
N THR A 2 36.05 -82.13 42.85
CA THR A 2 35.55 -81.65 41.55
C THR A 2 34.11 -81.09 41.57
N ASP A 3 33.30 -81.44 42.52
CA ASP A 3 31.86 -80.99 42.46
C ASP A 3 31.66 -79.61 43.14
N ARG A 4 32.48 -79.25 44.11
CA ARG A 4 32.41 -77.98 44.83
C ARG A 4 32.86 -76.76 43.93
N SER A 5 33.83 -76.97 43.05
CA SER A 5 34.34 -75.99 42.13
C SER A 5 33.33 -75.70 40.96
N LYS A 6 32.63 -76.71 40.47
CA LYS A 6 31.57 -76.55 39.45
C LYS A 6 30.37 -75.82 40.03
N ASN A 7 30.00 -76.04 41.29
CA ASN A 7 28.91 -75.32 41.92
C ASN A 7 29.23 -73.81 42.14
N ILE A 8 30.48 -73.50 42.48
CA ILE A 8 30.93 -72.10 42.60
C ILE A 8 30.93 -71.39 41.21
N GLU A 9 31.46 -72.05 40.20
CA GLU A 9 31.49 -71.52 38.86
C GLU A 9 30.06 -71.31 38.28
N ASN A 10 29.13 -72.19 38.55
CA ASN A 10 27.71 -72.03 38.16
C ASN A 10 27.00 -70.90 38.92
N SER A 11 27.34 -70.72 40.21
CA SER A 11 26.82 -69.64 41.03
C SER A 11 27.30 -68.26 40.52
N GLU A 12 28.57 -68.13 40.15
CA GLU A 12 29.11 -66.88 39.54
C GLU A 12 28.53 -66.62 38.20
N LYS A 13 28.26 -67.64 37.36
CA LYS A 13 27.58 -67.49 36.06
C LYS A 13 26.14 -67.03 36.25
N LEU A 14 25.41 -67.57 37.20
CA LEU A 14 24.05 -67.18 37.55
C LEU A 14 24.00 -65.71 38.02
N GLU A 15 24.92 -65.31 38.88
CA GLU A 15 25.02 -63.95 39.40
C GLU A 15 25.34 -62.95 38.24
N LYS A 16 26.27 -63.31 37.37
CA LYS A 16 26.54 -62.50 36.11
C LYS A 16 25.34 -62.41 35.17
N LEU A 17 24.55 -63.47 34.99
CA LEU A 17 23.31 -63.48 34.22
C LEU A 17 22.26 -62.61 34.92
N GLY A 18 22.07 -62.69 36.22
CA GLY A 18 21.17 -61.85 37.00
C GLY A 18 21.45 -60.34 36.78
N ARG A 19 22.73 -59.93 36.94
CA ARG A 19 23.15 -58.53 36.70
C ARG A 19 22.94 -58.10 35.25
N ARG A 20 23.10 -59.00 34.27
CA ARG A 20 22.79 -58.68 32.85
C ARG A 20 21.30 -58.50 32.61
N ILE A 21 20.45 -59.35 33.18
CA ILE A 21 19.00 -59.22 33.09
C ILE A 21 18.54 -57.90 33.70
N GLU A 22 18.98 -57.59 34.94
CA GLU A 22 18.66 -56.31 35.59
C GLU A 22 19.09 -55.10 34.76
N ASN A 23 20.27 -55.15 34.15
CA ASN A 23 20.73 -54.09 33.23
C ASN A 23 19.85 -53.97 31.98
N TYR A 24 19.38 -55.09 31.39
CA TYR A 24 18.46 -55.08 30.27
C TYR A 24 17.07 -54.54 30.65
N GLU A 25 16.54 -54.97 31.80
CA GLU A 25 15.27 -54.46 32.33
C GLU A 25 15.32 -52.94 32.57
N ASN A 26 16.39 -52.43 33.17
CA ASN A 26 16.62 -51.01 33.37
C ASN A 26 16.72 -50.24 32.02
N ARG A 27 17.35 -50.83 30.99
CA ARG A 27 17.39 -50.22 29.64
C ARG A 27 16.03 -50.23 28.98
N ILE A 28 15.26 -51.31 29.09
CA ILE A 28 13.91 -51.39 28.57
C ILE A 28 13.02 -50.34 29.22
N GLN A 29 13.10 -50.22 30.56
CA GLN A 29 12.29 -49.22 31.26
C GLN A 29 12.64 -47.76 30.87
N LYS A 30 13.97 -47.48 30.72
CA LYS A 30 14.42 -46.16 30.18
C LYS A 30 13.90 -45.88 28.78
N ASN A 31 13.96 -46.89 27.91
CA ASN A 31 13.45 -46.73 26.54
C ASN A 31 11.94 -46.56 26.53
N LYS A 32 11.18 -47.31 27.32
CA LYS A 32 9.73 -47.16 27.47
C LYS A 32 9.37 -45.74 27.92
N ASN A 33 10.02 -45.23 28.94
CA ASN A 33 9.82 -43.88 29.46
C ASN A 33 10.16 -42.81 28.39
N ARG A 34 11.20 -43.05 27.58
CA ARG A 34 11.59 -42.14 26.46
C ARG A 34 10.51 -42.11 25.37
N ILE A 35 9.99 -43.29 25.00
CA ILE A 35 8.93 -43.41 24.00
C ILE A 35 7.65 -42.69 24.45
N THR A 36 7.23 -42.92 25.72
CA THR A 36 6.05 -42.25 26.26
C THR A 36 6.18 -40.72 26.21
N ARG A 37 7.38 -40.19 26.55
CA ARG A 37 7.62 -38.74 26.46
C ARG A 37 7.60 -38.19 25.02
N LEU A 38 8.12 -38.96 24.05
CA LEU A 38 8.08 -38.57 22.64
C LEU A 38 6.66 -38.56 22.13
N ASN A 39 5.85 -39.57 22.47
CA ASN A 39 4.44 -39.64 22.10
C ASN A 39 3.66 -38.43 22.65
N SER A 40 3.84 -38.10 23.95
CA SER A 40 3.19 -36.92 24.53
C SER A 40 3.56 -35.62 23.81
N LYS A 41 4.83 -35.44 23.39
CA LYS A 41 5.22 -34.29 22.61
C LYS A 41 4.60 -34.27 21.22
N LEU A 42 4.44 -35.42 20.56
CA LEU A 42 3.74 -35.54 19.29
C LEU A 42 2.26 -35.20 19.43
N ASP A 43 1.59 -35.65 20.48
CA ASP A 43 0.19 -35.34 20.76
C ASP A 43 0.00 -33.82 20.91
N ILE A 44 0.87 -33.13 21.64
CA ILE A 44 0.86 -31.65 21.76
C ILE A 44 1.00 -30.99 20.42
N LEU A 45 1.92 -31.43 19.55
CA LEU A 45 2.08 -30.85 18.21
C LEU A 45 0.86 -31.08 17.34
N LEU A 46 0.24 -32.26 17.43
CA LEU A 46 -1.01 -32.57 16.71
C LEU A 46 -2.16 -31.67 17.17
N GLU A 47 -2.35 -31.48 18.47
CA GLU A 47 -3.34 -30.59 19.05
C GLU A 47 -3.11 -29.13 18.60
N THR A 48 -1.86 -28.68 18.62
CA THR A 48 -1.49 -27.34 18.13
C THR A 48 -1.80 -27.19 16.63
N THR A 49 -1.45 -28.17 15.82
CA THR A 49 -1.71 -28.17 14.38
C THR A 49 -3.23 -28.19 14.10
N ASN A 50 -4.00 -28.97 14.86
CA ASN A 50 -5.46 -29.00 14.74
C ASN A 50 -6.09 -27.64 15.09
N ALA A 51 -5.58 -26.96 16.13
CA ALA A 51 -6.02 -25.63 16.50
C ALA A 51 -5.76 -24.60 15.38
N ILE A 52 -4.59 -24.69 14.75
CA ILE A 52 -4.22 -23.86 13.59
C ILE A 52 -5.16 -24.13 12.42
N ASN A 53 -5.37 -25.38 12.05
CA ASN A 53 -6.23 -25.79 10.95
C ASN A 53 -7.72 -25.44 11.18
N SER A 54 -8.18 -25.43 12.43
CA SER A 54 -9.51 -24.97 12.81
C SER A 54 -9.66 -23.43 12.86
N ASN A 55 -8.63 -22.71 12.45
CA ASN A 55 -8.59 -21.25 12.35
C ASN A 55 -8.91 -20.50 13.66
N LYS A 56 -8.48 -21.06 14.80
CA LYS A 56 -8.62 -20.41 16.12
C LYS A 56 -8.05 -19.00 16.11
N SER A 57 -8.59 -18.10 16.93
CA SER A 57 -8.08 -16.73 17.07
C SER A 57 -6.64 -16.68 17.61
N THR A 58 -5.99 -15.54 17.54
CA THR A 58 -4.65 -15.33 18.11
C THR A 58 -4.66 -15.55 19.62
N GLU A 59 -5.70 -15.07 20.29
CA GLU A 59 -5.89 -15.19 21.73
C GLU A 59 -6.05 -16.67 22.15
N GLU A 60 -6.87 -17.43 21.41
CA GLU A 60 -7.07 -18.86 21.65
C GLU A 60 -5.80 -19.67 21.41
N LEU A 61 -5.00 -19.32 20.41
CA LEU A 61 -3.69 -19.97 20.16
C LEU A 61 -2.68 -19.68 21.27
N LEU A 62 -2.62 -18.43 21.75
CA LEU A 62 -1.76 -18.04 22.87
C LEU A 62 -2.19 -18.69 24.16
N GLU A 63 -3.49 -18.80 24.43
CA GLU A 63 -4.00 -19.50 25.62
C GLU A 63 -3.71 -21.00 25.57
N GLN A 64 -3.86 -21.63 24.42
CA GLN A 64 -3.48 -23.03 24.23
C GLN A 64 -1.97 -23.22 24.43
N TYR A 65 -1.15 -22.30 23.88
CA TYR A 65 0.31 -22.31 24.10
C TYR A 65 0.65 -22.17 25.57
N ARG A 66 0.00 -21.25 26.30
CA ARG A 66 0.13 -21.09 27.74
C ARG A 66 -0.16 -22.39 28.47
N ASN A 67 -1.35 -22.97 28.24
CA ASN A 67 -1.77 -24.21 28.91
C ASN A 67 -0.77 -25.35 28.69
N THR A 68 -0.27 -25.50 27.47
CA THR A 68 0.74 -26.49 27.12
C THR A 68 2.05 -26.26 27.88
N VAL A 69 2.56 -25.00 27.86
CA VAL A 69 3.86 -24.73 28.51
C VAL A 69 3.76 -24.77 30.03
N GLU A 70 2.67 -24.26 30.60
CA GLU A 70 2.44 -24.22 32.05
C GLU A 70 2.14 -25.63 32.65
N HIS A 71 1.19 -26.36 32.03
CA HIS A 71 0.68 -27.62 32.62
C HIS A 71 1.38 -28.86 32.07
N ASP A 72 1.53 -29.01 30.75
CA ASP A 72 2.10 -30.21 30.15
C ASP A 72 3.63 -30.25 30.27
N LEU A 73 4.28 -29.08 30.11
CA LEU A 73 5.73 -28.95 30.20
C LEU A 73 6.21 -28.53 31.60
N GLN A 74 5.30 -28.11 32.47
CA GLN A 74 5.56 -27.72 33.88
C GLN A 74 6.56 -26.56 34.00
N ILE A 75 6.48 -25.59 33.09
CA ILE A 75 7.28 -24.37 33.15
C ILE A 75 6.55 -23.35 34.03
N ARG A 76 7.19 -22.87 35.08
CA ARG A 76 6.56 -22.02 36.10
C ARG A 76 6.47 -20.54 35.71
N ARG A 77 7.40 -20.05 34.89
CA ARG A 77 7.52 -18.63 34.52
C ARG A 77 7.72 -18.51 33.02
N LEU A 78 6.95 -17.61 32.40
CA LEU A 78 7.07 -17.32 30.99
C LEU A 78 6.72 -15.86 30.71
N VAL A 79 7.51 -15.22 29.84
CA VAL A 79 7.17 -13.97 29.17
C VAL A 79 7.46 -14.14 27.68
N LEU A 80 6.48 -13.85 26.85
CA LEU A 80 6.55 -13.91 25.39
C LEU A 80 6.40 -12.51 24.82
N PHE A 81 7.45 -11.98 24.24
CA PHE A 81 7.41 -10.78 23.41
C PHE A 81 7.23 -11.17 21.96
N MET A 82 6.24 -10.56 21.28
CA MET A 82 5.99 -10.78 19.87
C MET A 82 5.90 -9.46 19.12
N GLN A 83 6.32 -9.48 17.86
CA GLN A 83 6.11 -8.37 16.94
C GLN A 83 4.77 -8.57 16.21
N ILE A 84 3.80 -7.73 16.52
CA ILE A 84 2.50 -7.69 15.83
C ILE A 84 2.37 -6.32 15.16
N GLU A 85 2.13 -6.29 13.86
CA GLU A 85 2.00 -5.03 13.08
C GLU A 85 3.21 -4.07 13.26
N HIS A 86 4.42 -4.63 13.29
CA HIS A 86 5.69 -3.91 13.52
C HIS A 86 5.86 -3.31 14.92
N ILE A 87 4.92 -3.55 15.83
CA ILE A 87 5.01 -3.12 17.23
C ILE A 87 5.36 -4.32 18.08
N TRP A 88 6.41 -4.16 18.90
CA TRP A 88 6.78 -5.16 19.89
C TRP A 88 5.93 -5.00 21.15
N SER A 89 5.33 -6.08 21.59
CA SER A 89 4.53 -6.12 22.81
C SER A 89 4.68 -7.44 23.54
N CYS A 90 4.39 -7.44 24.84
CA CYS A 90 4.26 -8.67 25.60
C CYS A 90 2.92 -9.34 25.25
N ALA A 91 2.98 -10.42 24.47
CA ALA A 91 1.80 -11.15 24.04
C ALA A 91 1.27 -12.13 25.11
N LEU A 92 2.13 -12.59 25.99
CA LEU A 92 1.78 -13.54 27.05
C LEU A 92 2.77 -13.45 28.22
N GLN A 93 2.26 -13.42 29.44
CA GLN A 93 3.07 -13.56 30.65
C GLN A 93 2.33 -14.36 31.74
N TYR A 94 3.04 -15.16 32.47
CA TYR A 94 2.54 -15.82 33.70
C TYR A 94 3.67 -16.24 34.65
N GLY A 95 3.33 -16.44 35.92
CA GLY A 95 4.26 -16.88 36.95
C GLY A 95 5.36 -15.88 37.32
N VAL A 96 5.19 -14.62 36.97
CA VAL A 96 6.16 -13.53 37.16
C VAL A 96 5.58 -12.44 38.04
N ASP A 97 6.43 -11.81 38.85
CA ASP A 97 6.08 -10.63 39.63
C ASP A 97 6.33 -9.37 38.78
N GLY A 98 5.28 -8.60 38.52
CA GLY A 98 5.33 -7.35 37.76
C GLY A 98 4.75 -7.47 36.35
N ASP A 99 4.58 -6.30 35.71
CA ASP A 99 4.11 -6.18 34.34
C ASP A 99 5.31 -5.98 33.40
N TYR A 100 5.35 -6.78 32.35
CA TYR A 100 6.37 -6.74 31.30
C TYR A 100 5.86 -6.09 30.02
N SER A 101 4.60 -5.65 29.97
CA SER A 101 3.95 -5.16 28.75
C SER A 101 4.66 -3.95 28.14
N ASP A 102 5.17 -3.04 28.98
CA ASP A 102 5.80 -1.78 28.55
C ASP A 102 7.28 -1.68 28.94
N ASP A 103 7.93 -2.83 29.24
CA ASP A 103 9.33 -2.84 29.66
C ASP A 103 10.31 -2.70 28.47
N ILE A 104 10.38 -1.49 27.92
CA ILE A 104 11.24 -1.14 26.77
C ILE A 104 12.72 -1.39 27.10
N GLU A 105 13.16 -1.14 28.34
CA GLU A 105 14.55 -1.34 28.72
C GLU A 105 14.93 -2.83 28.69
N LEU A 106 14.07 -3.68 29.24
CA LEU A 106 14.24 -5.12 29.18
C LEU A 106 14.24 -5.61 27.73
N PHE A 107 13.27 -5.14 26.92
CA PHE A 107 13.19 -5.52 25.53
C PHE A 107 14.44 -5.15 24.75
N ASN A 108 14.99 -3.95 24.92
CA ASN A 108 16.22 -3.53 24.24
C ASN A 108 17.45 -4.39 24.59
N GLN A 109 17.50 -4.95 25.80
CA GLN A 109 18.58 -5.86 26.21
C GLN A 109 18.48 -7.24 25.54
N ILE A 110 17.27 -7.70 25.19
CA ILE A 110 17.03 -9.02 24.60
C ILE A 110 16.93 -9.00 23.08
N SER A 111 16.50 -7.88 22.47
CA SER A 111 16.17 -7.77 21.05
C SER A 111 17.35 -8.03 20.09
N ASN A 112 18.58 -7.86 20.56
CA ASN A 112 19.82 -8.10 19.80
C ASN A 112 20.36 -9.54 19.93
N LYS A 113 19.64 -10.44 20.61
CA LYS A 113 20.09 -11.83 20.80
C LYS A 113 19.51 -12.72 19.72
N ASN A 114 20.38 -13.33 18.92
CA ASN A 114 19.98 -14.24 17.82
C ASN A 114 20.08 -15.71 18.22
N GLU A 115 20.66 -16.00 19.38
CA GLU A 115 20.85 -17.36 19.88
C GLU A 115 20.22 -17.51 21.27
N VAL A 116 19.99 -18.77 21.66
CA VAL A 116 19.50 -19.09 23.01
C VAL A 116 20.53 -18.68 24.06
N VAL A 117 20.13 -17.81 24.98
CA VAL A 117 21.00 -17.26 26.00
C VAL A 117 20.58 -17.80 27.38
N TYR A 118 21.56 -18.17 28.18
CA TYR A 118 21.37 -18.46 29.61
C TYR A 118 21.35 -17.16 30.41
N LEU A 119 20.35 -16.96 31.26
CA LEU A 119 20.07 -15.66 31.88
C LEU A 119 20.46 -15.50 33.34
N ARG A 120 20.78 -16.56 34.06
CA ARG A 120 21.07 -16.49 35.49
C ARG A 120 22.25 -15.60 35.87
N ASP A 121 23.22 -15.47 34.98
CA ASP A 121 24.44 -14.70 35.23
C ASP A 121 24.34 -13.25 34.72
N GLN A 122 23.15 -12.82 34.28
CA GLN A 122 22.94 -11.46 33.77
C GLN A 122 22.90 -10.43 34.91
N GLU A 123 23.32 -9.20 34.64
CA GLU A 123 23.31 -8.11 35.64
C GLU A 123 21.89 -7.65 35.98
N ASN A 124 20.98 -7.70 35.01
CA ASN A 124 19.58 -7.29 35.18
C ASN A 124 18.83 -8.26 36.08
N LYS A 125 18.32 -7.76 37.22
CA LYS A 125 17.57 -8.55 38.21
C LYS A 125 16.30 -9.18 37.63
N LYS A 126 15.61 -8.52 36.70
CA LYS A 126 14.41 -9.08 36.08
C LYS A 126 14.75 -10.28 35.20
N LEU A 127 15.88 -10.24 34.46
CA LEU A 127 16.34 -11.36 33.64
C LEU A 127 16.79 -12.55 34.47
N ARG A 128 17.33 -12.34 35.65
CA ARG A 128 17.74 -13.45 36.59
C ARG A 128 16.57 -14.32 37.05
N ASN A 129 15.35 -13.83 36.96
CA ASN A 129 14.16 -14.61 37.26
C ASN A 129 13.88 -15.72 36.24
N PHE A 130 14.60 -15.69 35.10
CA PHE A 130 14.45 -16.68 34.05
C PHE A 130 15.74 -17.48 33.84
N ASP A 131 15.58 -18.69 33.30
CA ASP A 131 16.70 -19.58 32.98
C ASP A 131 17.24 -19.33 31.58
N PHE A 132 16.34 -19.14 30.60
CA PHE A 132 16.67 -18.99 29.19
C PHE A 132 15.88 -17.90 28.51
N LEU A 133 16.55 -17.20 27.60
CA LEU A 133 15.98 -16.45 26.50
C LEU A 133 16.04 -17.30 25.23
N ILE A 134 14.92 -17.49 24.57
CA ILE A 134 14.80 -18.25 23.32
C ILE A 134 14.32 -17.27 22.25
N PRO A 135 15.20 -16.81 21.34
CA PRO A 135 14.79 -16.04 20.18
C PRO A 135 14.18 -16.98 19.14
N VAL A 136 13.14 -16.49 18.46
CA VAL A 136 12.51 -17.14 17.30
C VAL A 136 12.53 -16.18 16.15
N SER A 137 13.08 -16.62 15.03
CA SER A 137 13.26 -15.79 13.83
C SER A 137 12.77 -16.54 12.60
N ASN A 138 12.29 -15.78 11.60
CA ASN A 138 11.97 -16.28 10.28
C ASN A 138 12.79 -15.47 9.26
N ASP A 139 13.54 -16.14 8.37
CA ASP A 139 14.43 -15.51 7.38
C ASP A 139 15.32 -14.39 7.97
N ASN A 140 15.94 -14.64 9.11
CA ASN A 140 16.78 -13.69 9.86
C ASN A 140 16.03 -12.47 10.45
N LYS A 141 14.69 -12.46 10.39
CA LYS A 141 13.89 -11.44 11.07
C LYS A 141 13.37 -12.01 12.38
N PRO A 142 13.60 -11.35 13.52
CA PRO A 142 13.07 -11.80 14.79
C PRO A 142 11.54 -11.66 14.81
N LEU A 143 10.85 -12.76 15.16
CA LEU A 143 9.40 -12.81 15.32
C LEU A 143 8.97 -12.68 16.76
N CYS A 144 9.69 -13.37 17.65
CA CYS A 144 9.39 -13.31 19.07
C CYS A 144 10.62 -13.67 19.93
N PHE A 145 10.53 -13.29 21.20
CA PHE A 145 11.49 -13.64 22.24
C PHE A 145 10.75 -14.27 23.41
N VAL A 146 11.17 -15.47 23.84
CA VAL A 146 10.57 -16.17 24.97
C VAL A 146 11.56 -16.21 26.13
N LEU A 147 11.14 -15.69 27.25
CA LEU A 147 11.81 -15.86 28.53
C LEU A 147 11.13 -16.99 29.28
N ILE A 148 11.89 -18.02 29.68
CA ILE A 148 11.38 -19.15 30.47
C ILE A 148 12.19 -19.34 31.73
N GLY A 149 11.53 -19.66 32.83
CA GLY A 149 12.16 -19.91 34.11
C GLY A 149 11.42 -20.96 34.94
N ASP A 150 12.20 -21.83 35.58
CA ASP A 150 11.65 -22.94 36.35
C ASP A 150 12.55 -23.39 37.51
N ILE A 151 13.83 -23.00 37.51
CA ILE A 151 14.79 -23.50 38.49
C ILE A 151 14.57 -22.80 39.83
N ASP A 152 14.23 -23.58 40.86
CA ASP A 152 14.37 -23.20 42.26
C ASP A 152 15.78 -23.62 42.75
N ASP A 153 16.47 -22.71 43.44
CA ASP A 153 17.86 -22.90 43.89
C ASP A 153 18.06 -24.11 44.83
N ASN A 154 16.97 -24.74 45.26
CA ASN A 154 16.98 -25.83 46.22
C ASN A 154 16.74 -27.24 45.60
N GLU A 155 16.55 -27.38 44.29
CA GLU A 155 16.30 -28.70 43.68
C GLU A 155 17.50 -29.23 42.87
N ILE A 156 17.98 -30.43 43.27
CA ILE A 156 19.09 -31.18 42.63
C ILE A 156 18.65 -31.85 41.29
N ARG A 157 17.41 -31.67 40.83
CA ARG A 157 16.87 -32.32 39.61
C ARG A 157 17.07 -31.44 38.38
N MET A 158 17.23 -32.10 37.21
CA MET A 158 17.30 -31.39 35.92
C MET A 158 15.98 -30.64 35.69
N SER A 159 16.07 -29.34 35.63
CA SER A 159 14.92 -28.44 35.46
C SER A 159 14.10 -28.75 34.20
N PRO A 160 12.76 -28.66 34.25
CA PRO A 160 11.89 -28.73 33.09
C PRO A 160 12.30 -27.78 31.97
N SER A 161 12.74 -26.56 32.28
CA SER A 161 13.20 -25.59 31.26
C SER A 161 14.37 -26.12 30.44
N ILE A 162 15.38 -26.75 31.06
CA ILE A 162 16.50 -27.40 30.36
C ILE A 162 16.02 -28.57 29.52
N LYS A 163 15.16 -29.40 30.07
CA LYS A 163 14.68 -30.65 29.45
C LYS A 163 13.78 -30.41 28.25
N HIS A 164 13.01 -29.32 28.23
CA HIS A 164 12.04 -29.04 27.22
C HIS A 164 12.42 -27.86 26.27
N ARG A 165 13.57 -27.23 26.47
CA ARG A 165 14.05 -26.06 25.76
C ARG A 165 13.81 -26.13 24.24
N THR A 166 14.34 -27.16 23.59
CA THR A 166 14.23 -27.32 22.13
C THR A 166 12.78 -27.51 21.69
N PHE A 167 11.97 -28.20 22.49
CA PHE A 167 10.56 -28.40 22.19
C PHE A 167 9.76 -27.11 22.35
N ILE A 168 10.02 -26.30 23.37
CA ILE A 168 9.44 -25.00 23.60
C ILE A 168 9.81 -24.09 22.42
N GLN A 169 11.06 -24.06 21.97
CA GLN A 169 11.50 -23.30 20.81
C GLN A 169 10.72 -23.69 19.54
N THR A 170 10.54 -24.99 19.30
CA THR A 170 9.78 -25.49 18.14
C THR A 170 8.30 -25.09 18.24
N LEU A 171 7.68 -25.29 19.40
CA LEU A 171 6.28 -24.94 19.62
C LEU A 171 6.05 -23.44 19.48
N THR A 172 6.92 -22.62 20.07
CA THR A 172 6.88 -21.17 19.96
C THR A 172 7.03 -20.72 18.51
N ASN A 173 7.95 -21.34 17.75
CA ASN A 173 8.13 -21.04 16.33
C ASN A 173 6.84 -21.30 15.54
N ILE A 174 6.20 -22.45 15.75
CA ILE A 174 4.95 -22.79 15.08
C ILE A 174 3.86 -21.76 15.39
N ILE A 175 3.68 -21.39 16.64
CA ILE A 175 2.68 -20.41 17.08
C ILE A 175 3.00 -19.02 16.53
N ALA A 176 4.26 -18.57 16.65
CA ALA A 176 4.67 -17.24 16.20
C ALA A 176 4.49 -17.06 14.69
N VAL A 177 4.96 -18.02 13.88
CA VAL A 177 4.79 -18.00 12.43
C VAL A 177 3.31 -18.05 12.05
N THR A 178 2.50 -18.81 12.77
CA THR A 178 1.05 -18.89 12.51
C THR A 178 0.37 -17.55 12.77
N ILE A 179 0.69 -16.89 13.88
CA ILE A 179 0.12 -15.57 14.23
C ILE A 179 0.53 -14.52 13.21
N GLU A 180 1.81 -14.51 12.80
CA GLU A 180 2.31 -13.61 11.77
C GLU A 180 1.59 -13.83 10.42
N ASN A 181 1.49 -15.09 9.98
CA ASN A 181 0.79 -15.43 8.73
C ASN A 181 -0.67 -14.98 8.76
N LYS A 182 -1.37 -15.13 9.89
CA LYS A 182 -2.75 -14.63 10.04
C LYS A 182 -2.83 -13.12 9.94
N ALA A 183 -1.90 -12.40 10.55
CA ALA A 183 -1.84 -10.94 10.47
C ALA A 183 -1.57 -10.47 9.03
N LEU A 184 -0.62 -11.11 8.34
CA LEU A 184 -0.31 -10.84 6.92
C LEU A 184 -1.51 -11.13 6.01
N PHE A 185 -2.19 -12.27 6.20
CA PHE A 185 -3.37 -12.63 5.42
C PHE A 185 -4.52 -11.63 5.61
N LYS A 186 -4.79 -11.23 6.87
CA LYS A 186 -5.80 -10.21 7.18
C LYS A 186 -5.49 -8.87 6.52
N ARG A 187 -4.20 -8.48 6.49
CA ARG A 187 -3.73 -7.25 5.83
C ARG A 187 -3.90 -7.34 4.31
N SER A 188 -3.55 -8.49 3.71
CA SER A 188 -3.72 -8.74 2.27
C SER A 188 -5.18 -8.64 1.84
N LEU A 189 -6.11 -9.27 2.58
CA LEU A 189 -7.56 -9.17 2.30
C LEU A 189 -8.08 -7.73 2.43
N LYS A 190 -7.58 -6.97 3.41
CA LYS A 190 -7.96 -5.56 3.56
C LYS A 190 -7.47 -4.73 2.38
N GLN A 191 -6.24 -4.97 1.91
CA GLN A 191 -5.68 -4.28 0.76
C GLN A 191 -6.44 -4.61 -0.52
N GLU A 192 -6.71 -5.89 -0.79
CA GLU A 192 -7.50 -6.34 -1.95
C GLU A 192 -8.88 -5.69 -2.00
N ARG A 193 -9.52 -5.56 -0.83
CA ARG A 193 -10.82 -4.87 -0.74
C ARG A 193 -10.71 -3.39 -1.08
N ILE A 194 -9.68 -2.69 -0.56
CA ILE A 194 -9.43 -1.28 -0.89
C ILE A 194 -9.16 -1.12 -2.39
N ASP A 195 -8.34 -1.98 -2.97
CA ASP A 195 -8.01 -1.94 -4.39
C ASP A 195 -9.26 -2.16 -5.26
N THR A 196 -10.15 -3.07 -4.86
CA THR A 196 -11.42 -3.29 -5.55
C THR A 196 -12.35 -2.06 -5.47
N GLU A 197 -12.45 -1.43 -4.30
CA GLU A 197 -13.25 -0.20 -4.13
C GLU A 197 -12.70 0.96 -4.96
N LEU A 198 -11.37 1.10 -5.04
CA LEU A 198 -10.71 2.09 -5.88
C LEU A 198 -10.92 1.83 -7.38
N GLN A 199 -10.89 0.57 -7.81
CA GLN A 199 -11.16 0.20 -9.19
C GLN A 199 -12.59 0.55 -9.61
N LEU A 200 -13.59 0.29 -8.77
CA LEU A 200 -14.97 0.70 -9.01
C LEU A 200 -15.11 2.24 -9.11
N ALA A 201 -14.40 2.98 -8.25
CA ALA A 201 -14.37 4.44 -8.31
C ALA A 201 -13.73 4.94 -9.61
N ALA A 202 -12.68 4.26 -10.10
CA ALA A 202 -12.03 4.55 -11.39
C ALA A 202 -12.98 4.35 -12.58
N GLU A 203 -13.74 3.26 -12.58
CA GLU A 203 -14.74 3.00 -13.61
C GLU A 203 -15.82 4.09 -13.65
N MET A 204 -16.30 4.53 -12.47
CA MET A 204 -17.25 5.66 -12.38
C MET A 204 -16.63 6.98 -12.85
N GLN A 205 -15.38 7.25 -12.49
CA GLN A 205 -14.68 8.46 -12.93
C GLN A 205 -14.49 8.48 -14.46
N ALA A 206 -14.13 7.35 -15.06
CA ALA A 206 -13.99 7.24 -16.52
C ALA A 206 -15.28 7.60 -17.29
N LEU A 207 -16.46 7.33 -16.71
CA LEU A 207 -17.74 7.76 -17.27
C LEU A 207 -17.96 9.28 -17.17
N MET A 208 -17.33 9.95 -16.20
CA MET A 208 -17.44 11.39 -15.99
C MET A 208 -16.48 12.17 -16.88
N VAL A 209 -15.23 11.72 -16.98
CA VAL A 209 -14.17 12.45 -17.71
C VAL A 209 -14.33 12.31 -19.23
N GLY A 210 -14.96 11.24 -19.70
CA GLY A 210 -15.20 10.98 -21.11
C GLY A 210 -13.90 10.90 -21.93
N SER A 211 -13.63 9.77 -22.54
CA SER A 211 -12.53 9.62 -23.49
C SER A 211 -13.08 9.21 -24.84
N GLY A 212 -12.38 9.62 -25.90
CA GLY A 212 -12.74 9.24 -27.25
C GLY A 212 -13.01 10.42 -28.15
N SER A 213 -13.47 10.13 -29.36
CA SER A 213 -13.70 11.12 -30.44
C SER A 213 -15.18 11.34 -30.64
N GLN A 214 -15.57 12.62 -30.80
CA GLN A 214 -16.92 13.04 -31.08
C GLN A 214 -16.91 14.01 -32.27
N GLU A 215 -17.76 13.74 -33.24
CA GLU A 215 -17.91 14.57 -34.42
C GLU A 215 -19.23 15.36 -34.37
N TYR A 216 -19.13 16.67 -34.47
CA TYR A 216 -20.25 17.60 -34.58
C TYR A 216 -20.23 18.28 -35.95
N PRO A 217 -21.32 18.88 -36.39
CA PRO A 217 -21.35 19.54 -37.71
C PRO A 217 -20.27 20.61 -37.91
N LEU A 218 -19.88 21.29 -36.83
CA LEU A 218 -18.96 22.44 -36.85
C LEU A 218 -17.63 22.17 -36.09
N PHE A 219 -17.53 21.06 -35.40
CA PHE A 219 -16.39 20.73 -34.55
C PHE A 219 -16.06 19.24 -34.65
N GLU A 220 -14.82 18.91 -34.47
CA GLU A 220 -14.35 17.57 -34.16
C GLU A 220 -13.56 17.66 -32.86
N VAL A 221 -13.90 16.84 -31.89
CA VAL A 221 -13.24 16.81 -30.59
C VAL A 221 -12.74 15.41 -30.29
N ALA A 222 -11.50 15.31 -29.84
CA ALA A 222 -10.94 14.09 -29.37
C ALA A 222 -10.31 14.34 -28.00
N THR A 223 -10.48 13.39 -27.09
CA THR A 223 -9.95 13.44 -25.73
C THR A 223 -9.20 12.17 -25.39
N TYR A 224 -8.13 12.30 -24.63
CA TYR A 224 -7.36 11.19 -24.04
C TYR A 224 -7.18 11.47 -22.57
N TYR A 225 -7.36 10.43 -21.77
CA TYR A 225 -7.15 10.48 -20.32
C TYR A 225 -6.48 9.20 -19.83
N GLN A 226 -5.39 9.35 -19.09
CA GLN A 226 -4.66 8.28 -18.43
C GLN A 226 -4.33 8.71 -17.01
N PRO A 227 -5.01 8.16 -16.00
CA PRO A 227 -4.68 8.47 -14.62
C PRO A 227 -3.36 7.81 -14.21
N HIS A 228 -2.59 8.48 -13.37
CA HIS A 228 -1.38 7.95 -12.75
C HIS A 228 -1.69 6.87 -11.70
N GLN A 229 -2.70 7.10 -10.88
CA GLN A 229 -3.20 6.13 -9.89
C GLN A 229 -4.54 5.54 -10.37
N ALA A 230 -5.22 4.79 -9.49
CA ALA A 230 -6.54 4.26 -9.81
C ALA A 230 -7.53 5.36 -10.22
N ILE A 231 -7.47 6.51 -9.53
CA ILE A 231 -8.29 7.70 -9.80
C ILE A 231 -7.42 8.95 -9.80
N GLY A 232 -7.77 9.93 -10.65
CA GLY A 232 -6.99 11.14 -10.88
C GLY A 232 -7.72 12.44 -10.53
N GLY A 233 -6.95 13.55 -10.52
CA GLY A 233 -7.44 14.91 -10.27
C GLY A 233 -7.81 15.67 -11.53
N ASP A 234 -7.32 15.21 -12.69
CA ASP A 234 -7.50 15.88 -13.97
C ASP A 234 -8.87 15.62 -14.59
N PHE A 235 -9.40 16.58 -15.29
CA PHE A 235 -10.53 16.37 -16.18
C PHE A 235 -10.52 17.32 -17.36
N CYS A 236 -11.14 16.90 -18.45
CA CYS A 236 -11.46 17.75 -19.60
C CYS A 236 -12.92 17.54 -19.99
N ASP A 237 -13.59 18.62 -20.35
CA ASP A 237 -14.96 18.59 -20.84
C ASP A 237 -15.11 19.39 -22.12
N PHE A 238 -15.93 18.89 -23.02
CA PHE A 238 -16.45 19.60 -24.17
C PHE A 238 -17.98 19.59 -24.09
N ILE A 239 -18.59 20.78 -24.04
CA ILE A 239 -20.04 20.94 -23.88
C ILE A 239 -20.58 21.75 -25.08
N PRO A 240 -21.30 21.12 -26.01
CA PRO A 240 -21.97 21.84 -27.07
C PRO A 240 -23.13 22.69 -26.51
N LEU A 241 -23.16 23.97 -26.84
CA LEU A 241 -24.17 24.92 -26.41
C LEU A 241 -25.08 25.30 -27.60
N GLY A 242 -26.09 24.50 -27.84
CA GLY A 242 -26.96 24.66 -28.99
C GLY A 242 -26.28 24.23 -30.28
N LYS A 243 -26.49 25.01 -31.37
CA LYS A 243 -25.99 24.66 -32.72
C LYS A 243 -24.68 25.33 -33.08
N ASP A 244 -24.45 26.52 -32.54
CA ASP A 244 -23.41 27.45 -33.00
C ASP A 244 -22.37 27.79 -31.92
N GLU A 245 -22.44 27.19 -30.76
CA GLU A 245 -21.59 27.53 -29.63
C GLU A 245 -21.03 26.26 -28.96
N ALA A 246 -19.84 26.37 -28.38
CA ALA A 246 -19.23 25.31 -27.63
C ALA A 246 -18.45 25.87 -26.45
N PHE A 247 -18.53 25.16 -25.35
CA PHE A 247 -17.70 25.37 -24.15
C PHE A 247 -16.75 24.20 -23.98
N PHE A 248 -15.54 24.46 -23.58
CA PHE A 248 -14.56 23.45 -23.25
C PHE A 248 -13.70 23.92 -22.08
N CYS A 249 -13.28 22.96 -21.28
CA CYS A 249 -12.35 23.21 -20.20
C CYS A 249 -11.40 22.04 -20.01
N MET A 250 -10.25 22.34 -19.43
CA MET A 250 -9.31 21.38 -18.93
C MET A 250 -8.86 21.87 -17.55
N ALA A 251 -8.84 20.97 -16.57
CA ALA A 251 -8.49 21.30 -15.21
C ALA A 251 -7.62 20.22 -14.58
N ASP A 252 -6.74 20.66 -13.70
CA ASP A 252 -5.90 19.82 -12.87
C ASP A 252 -6.01 20.28 -11.41
N VAL A 253 -6.29 19.33 -10.51
CA VAL A 253 -6.45 19.57 -9.09
C VAL A 253 -5.15 19.27 -8.36
N SER A 254 -4.60 20.27 -7.67
CA SER A 254 -3.36 20.12 -6.90
C SER A 254 -3.39 18.91 -5.95
N GLY A 255 -2.37 18.03 -6.06
CA GLY A 255 -2.22 16.78 -5.31
C GLY A 255 -2.92 15.61 -6.00
N LYS A 256 -2.80 14.40 -5.42
CA LYS A 256 -3.15 13.14 -6.10
C LYS A 256 -4.13 12.30 -5.27
N GLY A 257 -4.72 11.31 -5.93
CA GLY A 257 -5.56 10.29 -5.33
C GLY A 257 -6.99 10.74 -5.00
N VAL A 258 -7.63 10.03 -4.05
CA VAL A 258 -9.07 10.15 -3.75
C VAL A 258 -9.53 11.59 -3.47
N SER A 259 -8.72 12.37 -2.74
CA SER A 259 -9.08 13.75 -2.37
C SER A 259 -9.11 14.69 -3.59
N ALA A 260 -8.16 14.55 -4.52
CA ALA A 260 -8.13 15.31 -5.74
C ALA A 260 -9.31 14.93 -6.67
N ALA A 261 -9.55 13.62 -6.84
CA ALA A 261 -10.69 13.11 -7.61
C ALA A 261 -12.05 13.60 -7.09
N PHE A 262 -12.21 13.69 -5.76
CA PHE A 262 -13.46 14.20 -5.17
C PHE A 262 -13.67 15.70 -5.43
N ILE A 263 -12.61 16.50 -5.32
CA ILE A 263 -12.67 17.94 -5.66
C ILE A 263 -12.96 18.10 -7.16
N MET A 264 -12.28 17.36 -8.02
CA MET A 264 -12.49 17.32 -9.46
C MET A 264 -13.97 17.05 -9.79
N ALA A 265 -14.53 15.95 -9.31
CA ALA A 265 -15.91 15.57 -9.57
C ALA A 265 -16.92 16.65 -9.10
N THR A 266 -16.67 17.27 -7.94
CA THR A 266 -17.51 18.33 -7.40
C THR A 266 -17.46 19.60 -8.27
N ILE A 267 -16.25 19.98 -8.74
CA ILE A 267 -16.06 21.16 -9.60
C ILE A 267 -16.67 20.92 -10.96
N GLN A 268 -16.47 19.75 -11.55
CA GLN A 268 -17.05 19.39 -12.85
C GLN A 268 -18.58 19.42 -12.80
N ALA A 269 -19.19 18.81 -11.78
CA ALA A 269 -20.65 18.84 -11.63
C ALA A 269 -21.19 20.28 -11.42
N HIS A 270 -20.47 21.08 -10.61
CA HIS A 270 -20.86 22.47 -10.37
C HIS A 270 -20.73 23.33 -11.63
N LEU A 271 -19.66 23.16 -12.40
CA LEU A 271 -19.44 23.81 -13.69
C LEU A 271 -20.58 23.51 -14.67
N LYS A 272 -20.93 22.24 -14.86
CA LYS A 272 -22.02 21.80 -15.74
C LYS A 272 -23.34 22.42 -15.31
N ALA A 273 -23.67 22.42 -14.03
CA ALA A 273 -24.89 23.05 -13.51
C ALA A 273 -24.92 24.56 -13.74
N LEU A 274 -23.80 25.27 -13.58
CA LEU A 274 -23.73 26.70 -13.88
C LEU A 274 -23.95 27.01 -15.34
N ILE A 275 -23.37 26.21 -16.24
CA ILE A 275 -23.50 26.39 -17.68
C ILE A 275 -24.94 26.13 -18.16
N GLU A 276 -25.60 25.11 -17.65
CA GLU A 276 -26.94 24.70 -18.06
C GLU A 276 -28.06 25.60 -17.51
N HIS A 277 -27.89 26.16 -16.31
CA HIS A 277 -29.01 26.76 -15.57
C HIS A 277 -28.89 28.26 -15.32
N THR A 278 -27.83 28.93 -15.77
CA THR A 278 -27.61 30.34 -15.49
C THR A 278 -27.24 31.13 -16.75
N ASN A 279 -27.51 32.45 -16.73
CA ASN A 279 -26.92 33.37 -17.70
C ASN A 279 -25.47 33.66 -17.25
N TRP A 280 -24.54 32.81 -17.66
CA TRP A 280 -23.16 32.88 -17.25
C TRP A 280 -22.30 33.79 -18.16
N THR A 281 -21.23 34.29 -17.57
CA THR A 281 -20.07 34.84 -18.30
C THR A 281 -18.85 34.06 -17.86
N LEU A 282 -17.78 34.00 -18.67
CA LEU A 282 -16.55 33.34 -18.32
C LEU A 282 -16.00 33.83 -16.97
N GLU A 283 -16.00 35.17 -16.79
CA GLU A 283 -15.54 35.81 -15.55
C GLU A 283 -16.41 35.45 -14.34
N GLY A 284 -17.72 35.32 -14.54
CA GLY A 284 -18.68 34.90 -13.53
C GLY A 284 -18.47 33.45 -13.13
N LEU A 285 -18.24 32.55 -14.09
CA LEU A 285 -17.92 31.12 -13.85
C LEU A 285 -16.64 30.98 -13.01
N VAL A 286 -15.56 31.64 -13.41
CA VAL A 286 -14.28 31.62 -12.69
C VAL A 286 -14.43 32.09 -11.25
N LYS A 287 -15.16 33.20 -11.00
CA LYS A 287 -15.41 33.68 -9.62
C LYS A 287 -16.20 32.68 -8.78
N GLN A 288 -17.27 32.09 -9.34
CA GLN A 288 -18.09 31.13 -8.62
C GLN A 288 -17.32 29.85 -8.29
N LEU A 289 -16.54 29.35 -9.26
CA LEU A 289 -15.71 28.17 -9.06
C LEU A 289 -14.58 28.45 -8.06
N ASN A 290 -13.94 29.63 -8.10
CA ASN A 290 -12.96 30.03 -7.10
C ASN A 290 -13.52 29.96 -5.67
N LYS A 291 -14.71 30.54 -5.48
CA LYS A 291 -15.40 30.46 -4.18
C LYS A 291 -15.67 29.02 -3.77
N LYS A 292 -16.14 28.18 -4.72
CA LYS A 292 -16.46 26.77 -4.46
C LYS A 292 -15.23 25.96 -4.07
N VAL A 293 -14.09 26.14 -4.75
CA VAL A 293 -12.84 25.48 -4.41
C VAL A 293 -12.36 25.87 -3.01
N ASN A 294 -12.40 27.18 -2.67
CA ASN A 294 -12.02 27.66 -1.34
C ASN A 294 -12.92 27.08 -0.24
N GLU A 295 -14.23 26.93 -0.48
CA GLU A 295 -15.17 26.30 0.46
C GLU A 295 -14.86 24.82 0.69
N LEU A 296 -14.49 24.08 -0.37
CA LEU A 296 -14.20 22.65 -0.32
C LEU A 296 -12.84 22.33 0.30
N SER A 297 -11.81 23.08 -0.12
CA SER A 297 -10.42 22.80 0.25
C SER A 297 -9.96 23.52 1.51
N LYS A 298 -10.71 24.55 1.97
CA LYS A 298 -10.30 25.46 3.07
C LYS A 298 -8.90 26.07 2.86
N GLY A 299 -8.48 26.22 1.62
CA GLY A 299 -7.18 26.75 1.25
C GLY A 299 -6.04 25.73 1.13
N ASP A 300 -6.31 24.44 1.40
CA ASP A 300 -5.27 23.38 1.30
C ASP A 300 -5.02 22.90 -0.12
N ARG A 301 -5.95 23.16 -1.04
CA ARG A 301 -5.89 22.72 -2.44
C ARG A 301 -6.37 23.82 -3.38
N PHE A 302 -5.80 23.84 -4.55
CA PHE A 302 -6.19 24.73 -5.66
C PHE A 302 -6.38 23.91 -6.93
N VAL A 303 -6.91 24.55 -7.97
CA VAL A 303 -7.11 23.94 -9.27
C VAL A 303 -6.57 24.88 -10.34
N THR A 304 -5.72 24.36 -11.19
CA THR A 304 -5.39 25.04 -12.45
C THR A 304 -6.45 24.68 -13.49
N VAL A 305 -6.97 25.66 -14.19
CA VAL A 305 -8.04 25.40 -15.17
C VAL A 305 -8.03 26.38 -16.33
N PHE A 306 -8.23 25.84 -17.52
CA PHE A 306 -8.49 26.62 -18.72
C PHE A 306 -9.98 26.55 -19.05
N PHE A 307 -10.59 27.71 -19.33
CA PHE A 307 -11.96 27.84 -19.82
C PHE A 307 -11.97 28.44 -21.20
N GLY A 308 -12.66 27.81 -22.16
CA GLY A 308 -12.86 28.29 -23.51
C GLY A 308 -14.32 28.31 -23.90
N TYR A 309 -14.76 29.39 -24.53
CA TYR A 309 -16.07 29.53 -25.12
C TYR A 309 -15.91 29.99 -26.59
N PHE A 310 -16.45 29.22 -27.51
CA PHE A 310 -16.37 29.49 -28.92
C PHE A 310 -17.75 29.75 -29.50
N HIS A 311 -17.87 30.86 -30.23
CA HIS A 311 -19.07 31.23 -30.97
C HIS A 311 -18.80 31.13 -32.47
N TYR A 312 -19.39 30.14 -33.13
CA TYR A 312 -19.09 29.77 -34.50
C TYR A 312 -19.41 30.86 -35.51
N PRO A 313 -20.58 31.58 -35.48
CA PRO A 313 -20.90 32.58 -36.47
C PRO A 313 -19.88 33.72 -36.57
N THR A 314 -19.29 34.11 -35.45
CA THR A 314 -18.23 35.14 -35.40
C THR A 314 -16.83 34.54 -35.48
N ARG A 315 -16.69 33.20 -35.29
CA ARG A 315 -15.44 32.48 -35.15
C ARG A 315 -14.56 33.02 -34.03
N MET A 316 -15.17 33.55 -32.99
CA MET A 316 -14.47 34.10 -31.84
C MET A 316 -14.35 33.07 -30.73
N LEU A 317 -13.14 32.80 -30.35
CA LEU A 317 -12.78 32.08 -29.12
C LEU A 317 -12.56 33.11 -28.02
N HIS A 318 -13.34 33.02 -26.94
CA HIS A 318 -13.13 33.72 -25.70
C HIS A 318 -12.58 32.74 -24.69
N TYR A 319 -11.58 33.12 -23.89
CA TYR A 319 -10.98 32.19 -22.93
C TYR A 319 -10.47 32.92 -21.69
N ILE A 320 -10.30 32.16 -20.63
CA ILE A 320 -9.62 32.54 -19.39
C ILE A 320 -8.73 31.35 -18.98
N ASN A 321 -7.42 31.61 -18.88
CA ASN A 321 -6.49 30.64 -18.31
C ASN A 321 -6.28 30.95 -16.83
N ALA A 322 -6.78 30.12 -15.94
CA ALA A 322 -6.62 30.24 -14.50
C ALA A 322 -5.44 29.38 -14.01
N GLY A 323 -4.22 29.81 -14.35
CA GLY A 323 -2.97 29.15 -13.91
C GLY A 323 -2.70 27.78 -14.53
N HIS A 324 -3.42 27.38 -15.55
CA HIS A 324 -3.20 26.13 -16.28
C HIS A 324 -2.08 26.26 -17.31
N ASN A 325 -1.45 25.14 -17.70
CA ASN A 325 -0.49 25.09 -18.79
C ASN A 325 -1.12 25.71 -20.04
N PRO A 326 -0.50 26.74 -20.66
CA PRO A 326 -1.13 27.47 -21.73
C PRO A 326 -1.47 26.58 -22.93
N PRO A 327 -2.76 26.38 -23.27
CA PRO A 327 -3.13 25.72 -24.50
C PRO A 327 -2.68 26.54 -25.72
N PHE A 328 -2.62 25.89 -26.87
CA PHE A 328 -2.27 26.59 -28.09
C PHE A 328 -3.23 26.27 -29.25
N VAL A 329 -3.34 27.22 -30.14
CA VAL A 329 -4.12 27.08 -31.40
C VAL A 329 -3.15 27.11 -32.59
N ILE A 330 -3.25 26.07 -33.42
CA ILE A 330 -2.49 26.00 -34.68
C ILE A 330 -3.39 26.42 -35.85
N THR A 331 -2.83 27.23 -36.69
CA THR A 331 -3.45 27.65 -37.95
C THR A 331 -2.38 27.93 -39.01
N SER A 332 -2.45 27.23 -40.14
CA SER A 332 -1.51 27.42 -41.25
C SER A 332 -0.06 27.35 -40.83
N GLY A 333 0.29 26.35 -40.03
CA GLY A 333 1.66 26.08 -39.55
C GLY A 333 2.17 27.07 -38.50
N LYS A 334 1.31 27.85 -37.87
CA LYS A 334 1.68 28.77 -36.77
C LYS A 334 0.87 28.48 -35.53
N ALA A 335 1.55 28.40 -34.39
CA ALA A 335 0.91 28.26 -33.11
C ALA A 335 0.77 29.60 -32.38
N LYS A 336 -0.30 29.75 -31.63
CA LYS A 336 -0.53 30.84 -30.71
C LYS A 336 -0.95 30.30 -29.36
N PHE A 337 -0.18 30.58 -28.33
CA PHE A 337 -0.49 30.20 -26.95
C PHE A 337 -1.57 31.12 -26.36
N LEU A 338 -2.41 30.55 -25.48
CA LEU A 338 -3.55 31.18 -24.85
C LEU A 338 -3.25 31.41 -23.36
N GLU A 339 -2.60 32.53 -23.06
CA GLU A 339 -2.03 32.82 -21.73
C GLU A 339 -2.90 33.75 -20.89
N GLU A 340 -3.79 34.55 -21.50
CA GLU A 340 -4.59 35.56 -20.79
C GLU A 340 -5.52 34.91 -19.78
N GLY A 341 -5.51 35.41 -18.53
CA GLY A 341 -6.33 34.81 -17.51
C GLY A 341 -6.12 35.35 -16.10
N THR A 342 -6.00 34.46 -15.13
CA THR A 342 -5.82 34.76 -13.70
C THR A 342 -4.98 33.66 -13.05
N VAL A 343 -4.77 33.76 -11.75
CA VAL A 343 -4.14 32.69 -10.95
C VAL A 343 -5.07 31.48 -10.82
N GLY A 344 -4.52 30.32 -10.45
CA GLY A 344 -5.31 29.11 -10.21
C GLY A 344 -6.44 29.34 -9.20
N ILE A 345 -7.59 28.74 -9.49
CA ILE A 345 -8.78 28.88 -8.63
C ILE A 345 -8.57 28.15 -7.30
N GLY A 346 -8.99 28.79 -6.20
CA GLY A 346 -8.75 28.26 -4.84
C GLY A 346 -7.41 28.67 -4.23
N MET A 347 -6.47 29.26 -5.00
CA MET A 347 -5.21 29.77 -4.45
C MET A 347 -5.41 30.97 -3.53
N LEU A 348 -6.39 31.81 -3.86
CA LEU A 348 -6.72 33.02 -3.11
C LEU A 348 -8.22 33.08 -2.85
N PRO A 349 -8.66 33.60 -1.70
CA PRO A 349 -10.09 33.78 -1.40
C PRO A 349 -10.79 34.64 -2.46
N GLU A 350 -10.14 35.71 -2.93
CA GLU A 350 -10.58 36.56 -4.01
C GLU A 350 -9.53 36.67 -5.10
N LEU A 351 -9.95 36.57 -6.36
CA LEU A 351 -9.06 36.66 -7.50
C LEU A 351 -8.65 38.13 -7.72
N PRO A 352 -7.34 38.42 -7.79
CA PRO A 352 -6.85 39.82 -7.85
C PRO A 352 -7.15 40.50 -9.20
N PHE A 353 -7.25 39.71 -10.25
CA PHE A 353 -7.61 40.14 -11.61
C PHE A 353 -8.21 38.97 -12.38
N ILE A 354 -8.94 39.25 -13.42
CA ILE A 354 -9.44 38.26 -14.42
C ILE A 354 -9.36 38.89 -15.78
N ASN A 355 -8.37 38.47 -16.57
CA ASN A 355 -8.17 38.94 -17.93
C ASN A 355 -8.80 37.93 -18.89
N LYS A 356 -9.70 38.41 -19.77
CA LYS A 356 -10.32 37.57 -20.78
C LYS A 356 -9.59 37.71 -22.12
N GLY A 357 -9.03 36.61 -22.59
CA GLY A 357 -8.42 36.51 -23.89
C GLY A 357 -9.45 36.35 -25.01
N GLN A 358 -9.10 36.81 -26.19
CA GLN A 358 -9.93 36.69 -27.42
C GLN A 358 -9.05 36.33 -28.62
N LEU A 359 -9.52 35.37 -29.41
CA LEU A 359 -8.83 34.96 -30.63
C LEU A 359 -9.86 34.62 -31.70
N LYS A 360 -9.72 35.23 -32.89
CA LYS A 360 -10.50 34.85 -34.06
C LYS A 360 -9.88 33.63 -34.73
N LEU A 361 -10.61 32.53 -34.80
CA LEU A 361 -10.14 31.27 -35.37
C LEU A 361 -10.41 31.22 -36.87
N SER A 362 -9.45 30.75 -37.65
CA SER A 362 -9.63 30.40 -39.06
C SER A 362 -10.33 29.04 -39.19
N ARG A 363 -10.75 28.70 -40.40
CA ARG A 363 -11.23 27.35 -40.71
C ARG A 363 -10.08 26.34 -40.50
N ASN A 364 -10.44 25.17 -40.06
CA ASN A 364 -9.52 24.08 -39.76
C ASN A 364 -8.49 24.38 -38.67
N ALA A 365 -8.67 25.45 -37.87
CA ALA A 365 -7.83 25.68 -36.70
C ALA A 365 -7.92 24.48 -35.75
N LEU A 366 -6.77 24.08 -35.20
CA LEU A 366 -6.66 23.03 -34.21
C LEU A 366 -6.30 23.64 -32.85
N LEU A 367 -7.15 23.46 -31.87
CA LEU A 367 -6.87 23.79 -30.47
C LEU A 367 -6.37 22.54 -29.76
N VAL A 368 -5.26 22.68 -29.02
CA VAL A 368 -4.65 21.59 -28.22
C VAL A 368 -4.57 22.05 -26.78
N LEU A 369 -5.14 21.26 -25.88
CA LEU A 369 -5.04 21.39 -24.43
C LEU A 369 -4.33 20.16 -23.88
N SER A 370 -3.48 20.37 -22.87
CA SER A 370 -2.77 19.30 -22.16
C SER A 370 -2.58 19.66 -20.71
N THR A 371 -2.64 18.66 -19.83
CA THR A 371 -2.22 18.80 -18.42
C THR A 371 -0.71 18.70 -18.30
N ASP A 372 -0.18 18.99 -17.13
CA ASP A 372 1.26 18.93 -16.83
C ASP A 372 1.83 17.50 -16.97
N GLY A 373 1.05 16.45 -16.65
CA GLY A 373 1.47 15.06 -16.85
C GLY A 373 1.81 14.71 -18.31
N VAL A 374 1.42 15.53 -19.31
CA VAL A 374 1.91 15.43 -20.69
C VAL A 374 3.26 16.11 -20.84
N LEU A 375 3.40 17.32 -20.29
CA LEU A 375 4.56 18.18 -20.50
C LEU A 375 5.75 17.77 -19.64
N GLU A 376 5.49 17.36 -18.40
CA GLU A 376 6.48 16.90 -17.40
C GLU A 376 6.78 15.38 -17.52
N LEU A 377 6.30 14.73 -18.60
CA LEU A 377 6.61 13.32 -18.83
C LEU A 377 8.10 13.14 -19.09
N GLU A 378 8.79 12.45 -18.17
CA GLU A 378 10.23 12.22 -18.24
C GLU A 378 10.59 10.97 -19.05
N ASN A 379 11.77 11.03 -19.70
CA ASN A 379 12.43 9.89 -20.30
C ASN A 379 13.44 9.23 -19.32
N GLU A 380 14.16 8.20 -19.77
CA GLU A 380 15.19 7.50 -18.97
C GLU A 380 16.39 8.41 -18.60
N GLU A 381 16.59 9.55 -19.28
CA GLU A 381 17.60 10.56 -19.00
C GLU A 381 17.09 11.69 -18.10
N ASN A 382 15.86 11.63 -17.58
CA ASN A 382 15.13 12.66 -16.82
C ASN A 382 14.93 13.97 -17.60
N GLU A 383 14.74 13.88 -18.92
CA GLU A 383 14.35 15.01 -19.73
C GLU A 383 12.82 15.03 -19.89
N GLU A 384 12.19 16.18 -19.67
CA GLU A 384 10.75 16.38 -19.88
C GLU A 384 10.37 16.36 -21.36
N PHE A 385 9.15 15.93 -21.66
CA PHE A 385 8.59 16.01 -23.00
C PHE A 385 8.48 17.47 -23.48
N GLY A 386 7.95 18.34 -22.65
CA GLY A 386 7.93 19.79 -22.80
C GLY A 386 6.89 20.33 -23.77
N SER A 387 6.49 21.59 -23.53
CA SER A 387 5.50 22.30 -24.36
C SER A 387 6.03 22.63 -25.76
N GLU A 388 7.32 22.92 -25.90
CA GLU A 388 7.94 23.22 -27.18
C GLU A 388 7.88 22.03 -28.13
N ARG A 389 8.30 20.85 -27.65
CA ARG A 389 8.25 19.59 -28.41
C ARG A 389 6.83 19.23 -28.84
N LEU A 390 5.84 19.39 -27.93
CA LEU A 390 4.43 19.16 -28.24
C LEU A 390 3.95 20.10 -29.34
N CYS A 391 4.29 21.37 -29.23
CA CYS A 391 3.90 22.40 -30.22
C CYS A 391 4.55 22.15 -31.59
N GLU A 392 5.84 21.88 -31.66
CA GLU A 392 6.56 21.57 -32.90
C GLU A 392 6.03 20.32 -33.58
N LEU A 393 5.78 19.24 -32.80
CA LEU A 393 5.13 18.03 -33.31
C LEU A 393 3.80 18.34 -33.97
N MET A 394 2.96 19.15 -33.33
CA MET A 394 1.63 19.45 -33.85
C MET A 394 1.68 20.39 -35.06
N ILE A 395 2.61 21.34 -35.14
CA ILE A 395 2.85 22.18 -36.32
C ILE A 395 3.27 21.31 -37.52
N GLU A 396 4.19 20.34 -37.28
CA GLU A 396 4.64 19.41 -38.33
C GLU A 396 3.50 18.54 -38.87
N LYS A 397 2.65 18.04 -37.97
CA LYS A 397 1.57 17.10 -38.30
C LYS A 397 0.29 17.80 -38.81
N GLU A 398 0.05 19.09 -38.48
CA GLU A 398 -1.19 19.82 -38.83
C GLU A 398 -1.63 19.63 -40.29
N PRO A 399 -0.73 19.70 -41.31
CA PRO A 399 -1.15 19.54 -42.72
C PRO A 399 -1.67 18.13 -43.05
N PHE A 400 -1.37 17.15 -42.27
CA PHE A 400 -1.70 15.72 -42.48
C PHE A 400 -2.86 15.24 -41.62
N LEU A 401 -3.36 16.06 -40.70
CA LEU A 401 -4.45 15.70 -39.81
C LEU A 401 -5.78 15.74 -40.55
N GLU A 402 -6.46 14.63 -40.64
CA GLU A 402 -7.82 14.57 -41.18
C GLU A 402 -8.85 14.81 -40.07
N LYS A 403 -8.60 14.32 -38.87
CA LYS A 403 -9.49 14.37 -37.69
C LYS A 403 -8.77 14.85 -36.44
N ALA A 404 -9.54 15.28 -35.46
CA ALA A 404 -9.01 15.60 -34.13
C ALA A 404 -8.37 14.38 -33.41
N ASP A 405 -8.87 13.18 -33.69
CA ASP A 405 -8.33 11.91 -33.16
C ASP A 405 -6.92 11.58 -33.67
N ASP A 406 -6.61 11.99 -34.91
CA ASP A 406 -5.26 11.83 -35.45
C ASP A 406 -4.23 12.62 -34.64
N ALA A 407 -4.61 13.85 -34.19
CA ALA A 407 -3.76 14.67 -33.34
C ALA A 407 -3.46 13.97 -31.99
N ILE A 408 -4.49 13.45 -31.32
CA ILE A 408 -4.32 12.66 -30.08
C ILE A 408 -3.39 11.45 -30.31
N SER A 409 -3.63 10.69 -31.39
CA SER A 409 -2.84 9.52 -31.74
C SER A 409 -1.35 9.85 -31.95
N HIS A 410 -1.06 10.95 -32.65
CA HIS A 410 0.33 11.39 -32.83
C HIS A 410 1.00 11.85 -31.54
N ILE A 411 0.27 12.59 -30.68
CA ILE A 411 0.78 13.04 -29.39
C ILE A 411 1.08 11.82 -28.51
N VAL A 412 0.13 10.91 -28.34
CA VAL A 412 0.28 9.70 -27.49
C VAL A 412 1.41 8.80 -27.99
N HIS A 413 1.55 8.66 -29.33
CA HIS A 413 2.67 7.92 -29.91
C HIS A 413 4.02 8.57 -29.58
N ALA A 414 4.15 9.88 -29.72
CA ALA A 414 5.37 10.63 -29.40
C ALA A 414 5.71 10.56 -27.90
N MET A 415 4.71 10.68 -27.04
CA MET A 415 4.86 10.50 -25.58
C MET A 415 5.39 9.11 -25.24
N ASN A 416 4.82 8.05 -25.84
CA ASN A 416 5.26 6.68 -25.60
C ASN A 416 6.69 6.42 -26.11
N LEU A 417 7.09 7.02 -27.21
CA LEU A 417 8.47 6.95 -27.70
C LEU A 417 9.44 7.68 -26.77
N HIS A 418 9.04 8.86 -26.27
CA HIS A 418 9.85 9.66 -25.38
C HIS A 418 10.10 8.99 -24.02
N ARG A 419 9.03 8.51 -23.35
CA ARG A 419 9.14 7.90 -22.01
C ARG A 419 9.83 6.53 -22.01
N GLY A 420 9.85 5.80 -23.12
CA GLY A 420 10.37 4.43 -23.14
C GLY A 420 9.65 3.51 -22.14
N ASN A 421 10.40 2.95 -21.18
CA ASN A 421 9.86 2.09 -20.12
C ASN A 421 9.49 2.84 -18.83
N MET A 422 9.66 4.16 -18.79
CA MET A 422 9.32 4.93 -17.59
C MET A 422 7.79 4.93 -17.35
N PRO A 423 7.33 4.84 -16.09
CA PRO A 423 5.91 4.95 -15.78
C PRO A 423 5.41 6.38 -15.99
N TYR A 424 4.11 6.56 -16.06
CA TYR A 424 3.52 7.89 -15.91
C TYR A 424 3.66 8.34 -14.46
N PHE A 425 4.12 9.58 -14.23
CA PHE A 425 4.33 10.15 -12.89
C PHE A 425 3.17 11.04 -12.46
N ASP A 426 2.33 11.48 -13.39
CA ASP A 426 1.13 12.27 -13.13
C ASP A 426 -0.04 11.87 -14.03
N ASP A 427 -1.23 12.37 -13.68
CA ASP A 427 -2.43 12.23 -14.50
C ASP A 427 -2.17 12.91 -15.85
N THR A 428 -2.58 12.26 -16.91
CA THR A 428 -2.31 12.72 -18.29
C THR A 428 -3.62 12.94 -19.01
N ALA A 429 -3.96 14.19 -19.32
CA ALA A 429 -5.14 14.53 -20.09
C ALA A 429 -4.79 15.36 -21.34
N LEU A 430 -5.46 15.03 -22.45
CA LEU A 430 -5.37 15.76 -23.71
C LEU A 430 -6.78 16.04 -24.23
N LEU A 431 -6.99 17.23 -24.81
CA LEU A 431 -8.16 17.57 -25.60
C LEU A 431 -7.70 18.27 -26.86
N CYS A 432 -8.09 17.71 -28.01
CA CYS A 432 -7.90 18.33 -29.31
C CYS A 432 -9.26 18.71 -29.91
N CYS A 433 -9.43 19.96 -30.34
CA CYS A 433 -10.64 20.43 -31.02
C CYS A 433 -10.29 21.02 -32.35
N ARG A 434 -10.90 20.52 -33.42
CA ARG A 434 -10.78 21.05 -34.79
C ARG A 434 -12.04 21.80 -35.16
N PHE A 435 -11.87 23.03 -35.63
CA PHE A 435 -12.97 23.93 -36.00
C PHE A 435 -13.18 23.94 -37.53
N LYS A 436 -14.25 23.30 -38.01
CA LYS A 436 -14.60 23.17 -39.46
C LYS A 436 -14.93 24.48 -40.14
#